data_3149d86ca65d7363b7a2ad432da26e4b
#
_entry.id   3149d86ca65d7363b7a2ad432da26e4b
#
_cell.length_a   1.000
_cell.length_b   1.000
_cell.length_c   1.000
_cell.angle_alpha   90.00
_cell.angle_beta   90.00
_cell.angle_gamma   90.00
#
_symmetry.space_group_name_H-M   'P 1'
#
loop_
_entity.id
_entity.type
_entity.pdbx_description
1 polymer ?
#
loop_
_entity_poly.entity_id
_entity_poly.type
_entity_poly.pdbx_seq_one_letter_code
_entity_poly.pdbx_strand_id
1 'polypeptide(L)'
;MSRPTTLRASRSTIVLNKVKTFFSKPHNVILLLLGIVLTFTTVAPIVAIVEDTFKIHAGTIDAHLTGQASGYTTVNYTDLFTSRMAKTNLWTPLLNTVLLAVGTCVVSILYGGLFAFLITRTDLAWRKYLSSIFIFPYIMPQWTLAVVWQNLFNSNAVTGTSNGLLAALFGINMPIWWCKGLFPSLMVLGLHYAPFAYILIGGIFRNMDANLEEAATILDTPKWKTMFRITLPMVKPAILSTILLVFGSAMGSYPVPHYLGLSTLSTKYVSMNSKYTGEASILAIIMMVFAVG
;
A
#
# COMPACT_ATOMS: atom_id res chain seq x y z
N MET A 1 -14.97 69.69 -19.87
CA MET A 1 -14.60 68.27 -19.98
C MET A 1 -14.39 67.71 -18.60
N SER A 2 -15.42 67.11 -18.01
CA SER A 2 -15.37 66.49 -16.67
C SER A 2 -14.85 65.04 -16.78
N ARG A 3 -13.76 64.71 -16.11
CA ARG A 3 -13.21 63.34 -16.03
C ARG A 3 -14.19 62.44 -15.25
N PRO A 4 -14.52 61.24 -15.73
CA PRO A 4 -15.34 60.32 -14.96
C PRO A 4 -14.54 59.84 -13.74
N THR A 5 -15.06 60.09 -12.55
CA THR A 5 -14.58 59.52 -11.29
C THR A 5 -14.88 58.01 -11.27
N THR A 6 -13.88 57.19 -11.53
CA THR A 6 -13.99 55.74 -11.36
C THR A 6 -14.12 55.44 -9.85
N LEU A 7 -15.33 55.20 -9.39
CA LEU A 7 -15.63 54.72 -8.07
C LEU A 7 -14.94 53.35 -7.87
N ARG A 8 -13.87 53.32 -7.10
CA ARG A 8 -13.16 52.10 -6.72
C ARG A 8 -14.11 51.27 -5.81
N ALA A 9 -14.68 50.22 -6.35
CA ALA A 9 -15.56 49.33 -5.57
C ALA A 9 -14.86 48.89 -4.27
N SER A 10 -15.58 48.98 -3.15
CA SER A 10 -15.07 48.55 -1.86
C SER A 10 -14.60 47.09 -1.91
N ARG A 11 -13.51 46.75 -1.17
CA ARG A 11 -13.02 45.37 -1.07
C ARG A 11 -14.13 44.37 -0.69
N SER A 12 -15.05 44.80 0.19
CA SER A 12 -16.22 44.00 0.58
C SER A 12 -17.18 43.69 -0.59
N THR A 13 -17.44 44.69 -1.47
CA THR A 13 -18.29 44.53 -2.65
C THR A 13 -17.66 43.56 -3.66
N ILE A 14 -16.33 43.60 -3.82
CA ILE A 14 -15.60 42.70 -4.72
C ILE A 14 -15.66 41.25 -4.20
N VAL A 15 -15.48 41.05 -2.90
CA VAL A 15 -15.58 39.72 -2.26
C VAL A 15 -17.00 39.19 -2.36
N LEU A 16 -18.01 40.01 -2.06
CA LEU A 16 -19.42 39.60 -2.13
C LEU A 16 -19.84 39.18 -3.54
N ASN A 17 -19.39 39.91 -4.57
CA ASN A 17 -19.65 39.55 -5.95
C ASN A 17 -18.94 38.26 -6.38
N LYS A 18 -17.70 38.04 -5.93
CA LYS A 18 -16.99 36.77 -6.17
C LYS A 18 -17.72 35.55 -5.55
N VAL A 19 -18.16 35.70 -4.30
CA VAL A 19 -18.94 34.66 -3.59
C VAL A 19 -20.26 34.43 -4.31
N LYS A 20 -21.00 35.48 -4.68
CA LYS A 20 -22.28 35.32 -5.43
C LYS A 20 -22.07 34.65 -6.78
N THR A 21 -21.01 35.02 -7.52
CA THR A 21 -20.67 34.39 -8.81
C THR A 21 -20.23 32.94 -8.62
N PHE A 22 -19.55 32.61 -7.51
CA PHE A 22 -19.17 31.24 -7.19
C PHE A 22 -20.42 30.36 -6.96
N PHE A 23 -21.36 30.80 -6.14
CA PHE A 23 -22.58 30.06 -5.82
C PHE A 23 -23.63 30.07 -6.95
N SER A 24 -23.55 30.99 -7.92
CA SER A 24 -24.44 30.98 -9.08
C SER A 24 -24.10 29.90 -10.11
N LYS A 25 -22.94 29.26 -9.99
CA LYS A 25 -22.51 28.17 -10.87
C LYS A 25 -22.72 26.81 -10.19
N PRO A 26 -23.63 25.95 -10.68
CA PRO A 26 -23.97 24.67 -10.01
C PRO A 26 -22.76 23.77 -9.78
N HIS A 27 -21.81 23.71 -10.73
CA HIS A 27 -20.61 22.88 -10.59
C HIS A 27 -19.71 23.32 -9.42
N ASN A 28 -19.63 24.62 -9.11
CA ASN A 28 -18.85 25.10 -7.97
C ASN A 28 -19.48 24.69 -6.63
N VAL A 29 -20.81 24.69 -6.56
CA VAL A 29 -21.55 24.25 -5.37
C VAL A 29 -21.35 22.75 -5.16
N ILE A 30 -21.45 21.96 -6.23
CA ILE A 30 -21.19 20.51 -6.18
C ILE A 30 -19.76 20.23 -5.72
N LEU A 31 -18.76 20.91 -6.30
CA LEU A 31 -17.36 20.77 -5.91
C LEU A 31 -17.12 21.16 -4.45
N LEU A 32 -17.77 22.23 -3.96
CA LEU A 32 -17.67 22.65 -2.57
C LEU A 32 -18.25 21.58 -1.63
N LEU A 33 -19.47 21.11 -1.92
CA LEU A 33 -20.11 20.06 -1.13
C LEU A 33 -19.28 18.77 -1.12
N LEU A 34 -18.81 18.34 -2.29
CA LEU A 34 -17.92 17.19 -2.41
C LEU A 34 -16.63 17.37 -1.60
N GLY A 35 -16.02 18.56 -1.69
CA GLY A 35 -14.82 18.90 -0.91
C GLY A 35 -15.08 18.86 0.60
N ILE A 36 -16.19 19.37 1.08
CA ILE A 36 -16.58 19.32 2.50
C ILE A 36 -16.77 17.87 2.94
N VAL A 37 -17.54 17.07 2.17
CA VAL A 37 -17.79 15.65 2.49
C VAL A 37 -16.47 14.88 2.52
N LEU A 38 -15.61 15.02 1.49
CA LEU A 38 -14.30 14.35 1.45
C LEU A 38 -13.38 14.79 2.59
N THR A 39 -13.34 16.09 2.92
CA THR A 39 -12.56 16.59 4.05
C THR A 39 -13.06 16.02 5.36
N PHE A 40 -14.36 16.04 5.58
CA PHE A 40 -14.95 15.49 6.81
C PHE A 40 -14.69 13.98 6.94
N THR A 41 -14.95 13.20 5.89
CA THR A 41 -14.76 11.74 5.91
C THR A 41 -13.28 11.33 6.04
N THR A 42 -12.34 12.20 5.66
CA THR A 42 -10.91 11.92 5.79
C THR A 42 -10.35 12.45 7.11
N VAL A 43 -10.64 13.69 7.46
CA VAL A 43 -10.02 14.36 8.61
C VAL A 43 -10.64 13.90 9.94
N ALA A 44 -11.95 13.72 9.99
CA ALA A 44 -12.62 13.32 11.24
C ALA A 44 -12.12 11.99 11.82
N PRO A 45 -11.96 10.90 11.03
CA PRO A 45 -11.36 9.66 11.54
C PRO A 45 -9.91 9.83 12.00
N ILE A 46 -9.10 10.65 11.30
CA ILE A 46 -7.72 10.90 11.71
C ILE A 46 -7.68 11.61 13.05
N VAL A 47 -8.51 12.64 13.24
CA VAL A 47 -8.61 13.35 14.53
C VAL A 47 -9.06 12.41 15.64
N ALA A 48 -10.06 11.55 15.38
CA ALA A 48 -10.51 10.56 16.36
C ALA A 48 -9.40 9.57 16.74
N ILE A 49 -8.64 9.04 15.78
CA ILE A 49 -7.51 8.16 16.05
C ILE A 49 -6.43 8.88 16.89
N VAL A 50 -6.13 10.16 16.58
CA VAL A 50 -5.18 10.95 17.38
C VAL A 50 -5.69 11.17 18.80
N GLU A 51 -6.99 11.49 18.97
CA GLU A 51 -7.62 11.64 20.29
C GLU A 51 -7.54 10.33 21.09
N ASP A 52 -7.83 9.19 20.46
CA ASP A 52 -7.81 7.87 21.09
C ASP A 52 -6.43 7.47 21.62
N THR A 53 -5.34 8.02 21.06
CA THR A 53 -3.99 7.75 21.60
C THR A 53 -3.79 8.31 23.01
N PHE A 54 -4.51 9.37 23.37
CA PHE A 54 -4.43 10.03 24.66
C PHE A 54 -5.59 9.69 25.59
N LYS A 55 -6.68 9.13 25.06
CA LYS A 55 -7.91 8.89 25.82
C LYS A 55 -7.83 7.59 26.60
N ILE A 56 -8.36 7.63 27.84
CA ILE A 56 -8.53 6.45 28.68
C ILE A 56 -9.87 5.80 28.30
N HIS A 57 -9.83 4.51 27.93
CA HIS A 57 -11.00 3.74 27.55
C HIS A 57 -11.40 2.79 28.69
N ALA A 58 -12.66 2.90 29.15
CA ALA A 58 -13.14 2.04 30.22
C ALA A 58 -13.05 0.55 29.86
N GLY A 59 -12.49 -0.25 30.75
CA GLY A 59 -12.31 -1.70 30.55
C GLY A 59 -11.11 -2.10 29.71
N THR A 60 -10.26 -1.15 29.31
CA THR A 60 -8.97 -1.41 28.63
C THR A 60 -7.79 -1.33 29.59
N ILE A 61 -6.61 -1.69 29.11
CA ILE A 61 -5.37 -1.73 29.93
C ILE A 61 -4.98 -0.35 30.45
N ASP A 62 -5.18 0.70 29.66
CA ASP A 62 -4.93 2.09 30.03
C ASP A 62 -5.74 2.51 31.28
N ALA A 63 -7.01 2.08 31.39
CA ALA A 63 -7.82 2.29 32.58
C ALA A 63 -7.26 1.55 33.79
N HIS A 64 -6.74 0.33 33.61
CA HIS A 64 -6.10 -0.42 34.68
C HIS A 64 -4.76 0.20 35.10
N LEU A 65 -3.94 0.67 34.18
CA LEU A 65 -2.64 1.28 34.46
C LEU A 65 -2.76 2.63 35.18
N THR A 66 -3.80 3.41 34.82
CA THR A 66 -4.04 4.73 35.41
C THR A 66 -4.92 4.72 36.65
N GLY A 67 -5.68 3.63 36.87
CA GLY A 67 -6.69 3.55 37.93
C GLY A 67 -7.93 4.44 37.67
N GLN A 68 -8.10 4.94 36.43
CA GLN A 68 -9.19 5.85 36.03
C GLN A 68 -10.04 5.20 34.94
N ALA A 69 -11.35 5.41 35.00
CA ALA A 69 -12.29 4.89 33.98
C ALA A 69 -12.43 5.79 32.76
N SER A 70 -11.99 7.05 32.83
CA SER A 70 -12.05 8.03 31.76
C SER A 70 -11.06 9.17 31.99
N GLY A 71 -10.68 9.90 30.93
CA GLY A 71 -9.76 11.02 30.98
C GLY A 71 -8.72 10.94 29.86
N TYR A 72 -7.64 11.71 30.02
CA TYR A 72 -6.53 11.73 29.08
C TYR A 72 -5.22 11.29 29.79
N THR A 73 -4.40 10.54 29.07
CA THR A 73 -3.13 9.99 29.58
C THR A 73 -2.08 9.88 28.48
N THR A 74 -0.81 9.86 28.86
CA THR A 74 0.31 9.52 27.97
C THR A 74 0.84 8.10 28.20
N VAL A 75 0.20 7.32 29.08
CA VAL A 75 0.63 5.97 29.47
C VAL A 75 0.66 5.04 28.24
N ASN A 76 -0.26 5.19 27.28
CA ASN A 76 -0.28 4.41 26.06
C ASN A 76 1.04 4.49 25.28
N TYR A 77 1.66 5.68 25.25
CA TYR A 77 2.96 5.87 24.60
C TYR A 77 4.09 5.21 25.41
N THR A 78 4.14 5.47 26.71
CA THR A 78 5.19 4.89 27.56
C THR A 78 5.10 3.35 27.59
N ASP A 79 3.91 2.79 27.65
CA ASP A 79 3.74 1.34 27.65
C ASP A 79 4.13 0.73 26.29
N LEU A 80 3.65 1.26 25.17
CA LEU A 80 3.97 0.76 23.84
C LEU A 80 5.47 0.79 23.52
N PHE A 81 6.19 1.85 23.94
CA PHE A 81 7.61 2.04 23.57
C PHE A 81 8.60 1.43 24.57
N THR A 82 8.28 1.37 25.87
CA THR A 82 9.24 1.02 26.91
C THR A 82 8.90 -0.24 27.70
N SER A 83 7.69 -0.80 27.55
CA SER A 83 7.30 -2.02 28.24
C SER A 83 8.09 -3.24 27.75
N ARG A 84 8.06 -4.31 28.55
CA ARG A 84 8.62 -5.61 28.14
C ARG A 84 7.99 -6.16 26.85
N MET A 85 6.76 -5.74 26.56
CA MET A 85 6.02 -6.15 25.36
C MET A 85 6.31 -5.26 24.14
N ALA A 86 7.02 -4.14 24.27
CA ALA A 86 7.35 -3.23 23.18
C ALA A 86 8.00 -3.94 21.99
N LYS A 87 8.90 -4.90 22.27
CA LYS A 87 9.53 -5.71 21.21
C LYS A 87 8.50 -6.49 20.39
N THR A 88 7.51 -7.10 21.04
CA THR A 88 6.51 -7.97 20.40
C THR A 88 5.35 -7.18 19.80
N ASN A 89 4.99 -6.05 20.41
CA ASN A 89 3.83 -5.26 19.99
C ASN A 89 4.16 -4.17 18.98
N LEU A 90 5.40 -3.65 19.02
CA LEU A 90 5.82 -2.54 18.14
C LEU A 90 7.01 -2.92 17.24
N TRP A 91 8.19 -3.22 17.83
CA TRP A 91 9.44 -3.27 17.05
C TRP A 91 9.49 -4.42 16.05
N THR A 92 9.10 -5.65 16.46
CA THR A 92 9.05 -6.80 15.55
C THR A 92 7.98 -6.63 14.47
N PRO A 93 6.73 -6.23 14.78
CA PRO A 93 5.73 -5.92 13.76
C PRO A 93 6.14 -4.80 12.81
N LEU A 94 6.79 -3.75 13.31
CA LEU A 94 7.29 -2.64 12.48
C LEU A 94 8.33 -3.14 11.46
N LEU A 95 9.34 -3.87 11.93
CA LEU A 95 10.35 -4.45 11.07
C LEU A 95 9.74 -5.38 10.01
N ASN A 96 8.84 -6.27 10.44
CA ASN A 96 8.14 -7.17 9.53
C ASN A 96 7.30 -6.41 8.48
N THR A 97 6.64 -5.32 8.87
CA THR A 97 5.84 -4.50 7.96
C THR A 97 6.72 -3.84 6.90
N VAL A 98 7.85 -3.26 7.30
CA VAL A 98 8.80 -2.63 6.38
C VAL A 98 9.42 -3.67 5.44
N LEU A 99 9.88 -4.81 5.98
CA LEU A 99 10.44 -5.90 5.18
C LEU A 99 9.39 -6.48 4.20
N LEU A 100 8.14 -6.62 4.64
CA LEU A 100 7.05 -7.06 3.79
C LEU A 100 6.81 -6.05 2.64
N ALA A 101 6.73 -4.76 2.94
CA ALA A 101 6.48 -3.73 1.95
C ALA A 101 7.61 -3.64 0.92
N VAL A 102 8.87 -3.61 1.38
CA VAL A 102 10.05 -3.60 0.50
C VAL A 102 10.12 -4.88 -0.34
N GLY A 103 9.95 -6.04 0.29
CA GLY A 103 9.98 -7.32 -0.43
C GLY A 103 8.86 -7.43 -1.47
N THR A 104 7.66 -6.95 -1.14
CA THR A 104 6.52 -6.87 -2.08
C THR A 104 6.86 -5.98 -3.28
N CYS A 105 7.47 -4.81 -3.06
CA CYS A 105 7.91 -3.93 -4.15
C CYS A 105 8.93 -4.63 -5.06
N VAL A 106 9.92 -5.29 -4.49
CA VAL A 106 10.94 -6.02 -5.26
C VAL A 106 10.30 -7.11 -6.11
N VAL A 107 9.46 -7.96 -5.51
CA VAL A 107 8.79 -9.04 -6.24
C VAL A 107 7.87 -8.50 -7.33
N SER A 108 7.03 -7.49 -7.02
CA SER A 108 6.09 -6.93 -7.98
C SER A 108 6.80 -6.28 -9.17
N ILE A 109 7.88 -5.54 -8.94
CA ILE A 109 8.65 -4.89 -10.01
C ILE A 109 9.42 -5.92 -10.84
N LEU A 110 10.02 -6.94 -10.22
CA LEU A 110 10.73 -7.98 -10.96
C LEU A 110 9.76 -8.76 -11.86
N TYR A 111 8.66 -9.27 -11.31
CA TYR A 111 7.69 -10.02 -12.11
C TYR A 111 6.92 -9.13 -13.09
N GLY A 112 6.39 -8.00 -12.63
CA GLY A 112 5.63 -7.08 -13.47
C GLY A 112 6.49 -6.43 -14.54
N GLY A 113 7.70 -6.00 -14.20
CA GLY A 113 8.67 -5.43 -15.15
C GLY A 113 9.16 -6.44 -16.18
N LEU A 114 9.46 -7.68 -15.76
CA LEU A 114 9.82 -8.76 -16.69
C LEU A 114 8.69 -9.05 -17.67
N PHE A 115 7.46 -9.21 -17.20
CA PHE A 115 6.31 -9.42 -18.08
C PHE A 115 6.01 -8.22 -18.96
N ALA A 116 6.17 -6.98 -18.45
CA ALA A 116 6.06 -5.78 -19.25
C ALA A 116 7.06 -5.78 -20.41
N PHE A 117 8.32 -6.11 -20.13
CA PHE A 117 9.35 -6.21 -21.16
C PHE A 117 9.04 -7.31 -22.19
N LEU A 118 8.74 -8.53 -21.73
CA LEU A 118 8.46 -9.67 -22.61
C LEU A 118 7.25 -9.41 -23.54
N ILE A 119 6.17 -8.85 -23.01
CA ILE A 119 4.93 -8.63 -23.79
C ILE A 119 5.05 -7.45 -24.74
N THR A 120 5.83 -6.40 -24.39
CA THR A 120 5.89 -5.17 -25.18
C THR A 120 7.10 -5.08 -26.10
N ARG A 121 8.21 -5.75 -25.77
CA ARG A 121 9.52 -5.65 -26.47
C ARG A 121 9.98 -6.94 -27.12
N THR A 122 9.21 -8.01 -27.03
CA THR A 122 9.51 -9.26 -27.72
C THR A 122 8.34 -9.75 -28.54
N ASP A 123 8.63 -10.55 -29.57
CA ASP A 123 7.61 -11.17 -30.42
C ASP A 123 7.08 -12.47 -29.78
N LEU A 124 6.65 -12.36 -28.52
CA LEU A 124 6.16 -13.50 -27.77
C LEU A 124 4.85 -14.01 -28.40
N ALA A 125 4.82 -15.29 -28.75
CA ALA A 125 3.60 -15.94 -29.18
C ALA A 125 2.54 -15.84 -28.04
N TRP A 126 1.27 -15.67 -28.40
CA TRP A 126 0.16 -15.59 -27.45
C TRP A 126 0.18 -14.39 -26.48
N ARG A 127 0.97 -13.33 -26.77
CA ARG A 127 1.12 -12.13 -25.91
C ARG A 127 -0.20 -11.51 -25.43
N LYS A 128 -1.25 -11.56 -26.26
CA LYS A 128 -2.59 -11.02 -25.90
C LYS A 128 -3.22 -11.83 -24.75
N TYR A 129 -3.17 -13.15 -24.84
CA TYR A 129 -3.71 -14.06 -23.81
C TYR A 129 -2.89 -14.01 -22.54
N LEU A 130 -1.56 -13.99 -22.64
CA LEU A 130 -0.65 -13.89 -21.50
C LEU A 130 -0.86 -12.57 -20.74
N SER A 131 -1.06 -11.45 -21.44
CA SER A 131 -1.39 -10.17 -20.82
C SER A 131 -2.67 -10.23 -19.99
N SER A 132 -3.73 -10.86 -20.53
CA SER A 132 -5.01 -10.99 -19.83
C SER A 132 -4.91 -11.92 -18.61
N ILE A 133 -4.23 -13.07 -18.75
CA ILE A 133 -4.02 -14.02 -17.66
C ILE A 133 -3.17 -13.38 -16.54
N PHE A 134 -2.15 -12.61 -16.90
CA PHE A 134 -1.26 -11.96 -15.94
C PHE A 134 -1.95 -10.91 -15.07
N ILE A 135 -3.01 -10.26 -15.55
CA ILE A 135 -3.78 -9.27 -14.79
C ILE A 135 -4.71 -9.94 -13.77
N PHE A 136 -5.05 -11.21 -13.96
CA PHE A 136 -6.04 -11.92 -13.13
C PHE A 136 -5.75 -11.90 -11.61
N PRO A 137 -4.51 -12.10 -11.12
CA PRO A 137 -4.20 -12.03 -9.68
C PRO A 137 -4.56 -10.70 -9.02
N TYR A 138 -4.50 -9.59 -9.76
CA TYR A 138 -4.84 -8.27 -9.25
C TYR A 138 -6.35 -8.07 -9.05
N ILE A 139 -7.17 -8.75 -9.82
CA ILE A 139 -8.64 -8.68 -9.73
C ILE A 139 -9.13 -9.50 -8.52
N MET A 140 -8.37 -10.54 -8.12
CA MET A 140 -8.74 -11.38 -6.99
C MET A 140 -8.52 -10.66 -5.65
N PRO A 141 -9.41 -10.85 -4.66
CA PRO A 141 -9.15 -10.38 -3.29
C PRO A 141 -7.84 -10.97 -2.74
N GLN A 142 -7.03 -10.16 -2.05
CA GLN A 142 -5.72 -10.56 -1.53
C GLN A 142 -5.77 -11.82 -0.64
N TRP A 143 -6.80 -11.94 0.21
CA TRP A 143 -6.96 -13.09 1.10
C TRP A 143 -7.16 -14.39 0.35
N THR A 144 -7.80 -14.37 -0.82
CA THR A 144 -7.98 -15.56 -1.67
C THR A 144 -6.64 -16.12 -2.11
N LEU A 145 -5.71 -15.26 -2.53
CA LEU A 145 -4.36 -15.70 -2.92
C LEU A 145 -3.58 -16.29 -1.74
N ALA A 146 -3.75 -15.75 -0.53
CA ALA A 146 -3.14 -16.32 0.67
C ALA A 146 -3.68 -17.72 0.98
N VAL A 147 -4.99 -17.90 0.83
CA VAL A 147 -5.63 -19.23 1.00
C VAL A 147 -5.18 -20.21 -0.11
N VAL A 148 -5.08 -19.75 -1.36
CA VAL A 148 -4.53 -20.56 -2.46
C VAL A 148 -3.09 -20.99 -2.16
N TRP A 149 -2.26 -20.07 -1.65
CA TRP A 149 -0.89 -20.39 -1.24
C TRP A 149 -0.86 -21.48 -0.17
N GLN A 150 -1.69 -21.35 0.88
CA GLN A 150 -1.80 -22.38 1.92
C GLN A 150 -2.29 -23.72 1.36
N ASN A 151 -3.31 -23.71 0.53
CA ASN A 151 -3.84 -24.94 -0.09
C ASN A 151 -2.83 -25.63 -1.03
N LEU A 152 -1.87 -24.90 -1.56
CA LEU A 152 -0.80 -25.49 -2.38
C LEU A 152 0.33 -26.05 -1.51
N PHE A 153 0.82 -25.29 -0.53
CA PHE A 153 2.12 -25.50 0.10
C PHE A 153 2.07 -26.01 1.55
N ASN A 154 0.91 -25.94 2.24
CA ASN A 154 0.82 -26.42 3.62
C ASN A 154 1.12 -27.90 3.73
N SER A 155 1.68 -28.28 4.88
CA SER A 155 1.88 -29.66 5.25
C SER A 155 1.55 -29.85 6.72
N ASN A 156 0.77 -30.88 7.05
CA ASN A 156 0.46 -31.23 8.43
C ASN A 156 1.73 -31.54 9.25
N ALA A 157 2.69 -32.22 8.62
CA ALA A 157 3.97 -32.54 9.27
C ALA A 157 4.79 -31.30 9.68
N VAL A 158 4.59 -30.15 9.01
CA VAL A 158 5.40 -28.94 9.22
C VAL A 158 4.61 -27.86 9.96
N THR A 159 3.33 -27.64 9.59
CA THR A 159 2.51 -26.55 10.14
C THR A 159 1.52 -27.00 11.20
N GLY A 160 1.30 -28.31 11.37
CA GLY A 160 0.27 -28.87 12.24
C GLY A 160 -1.16 -28.64 11.74
N THR A 161 -1.32 -28.17 10.50
CA THR A 161 -2.62 -27.92 9.85
C THR A 161 -2.88 -28.94 8.74
N SER A 162 -3.91 -28.75 7.93
CA SER A 162 -4.23 -29.64 6.81
C SER A 162 -3.10 -29.71 5.78
N ASN A 163 -2.99 -30.84 5.09
CA ASN A 163 -2.09 -30.99 3.95
C ASN A 163 -2.59 -30.15 2.76
N GLY A 164 -1.68 -29.38 2.17
CA GLY A 164 -1.88 -28.77 0.87
C GLY A 164 -1.67 -29.77 -0.28
N LEU A 165 -1.89 -29.29 -1.49
CA LEU A 165 -1.86 -30.11 -2.70
C LEU A 165 -0.53 -30.85 -2.91
N LEU A 166 0.60 -30.16 -2.68
CA LEU A 166 1.94 -30.77 -2.85
C LEU A 166 2.19 -31.90 -1.84
N ALA A 167 1.81 -31.70 -0.58
CA ALA A 167 1.96 -32.71 0.45
C ALA A 167 0.98 -33.88 0.24
N ALA A 168 -0.26 -33.60 -0.20
CA ALA A 168 -1.30 -34.60 -0.39
C ALA A 168 -1.06 -35.48 -1.64
N LEU A 169 -0.62 -34.91 -2.76
CA LEU A 169 -0.46 -35.63 -4.03
C LEU A 169 0.95 -36.22 -4.23
N PHE A 170 1.97 -35.46 -3.79
CA PHE A 170 3.36 -35.81 -4.09
C PHE A 170 4.19 -36.16 -2.84
N GLY A 171 3.60 -36.04 -1.62
CA GLY A 171 4.33 -36.26 -0.38
C GLY A 171 5.41 -35.19 -0.09
N ILE A 172 5.41 -34.07 -0.83
CA ILE A 172 6.42 -33.02 -0.71
C ILE A 172 6.05 -32.09 0.45
N ASN A 173 6.85 -32.10 1.51
CA ASN A 173 6.68 -31.23 2.67
C ASN A 173 7.58 -30.00 2.54
N MET A 174 6.98 -28.83 2.26
CA MET A 174 7.72 -27.57 2.20
C MET A 174 8.13 -27.13 3.61
N PRO A 175 9.30 -26.46 3.77
CA PRO A 175 9.77 -25.97 5.06
C PRO A 175 8.83 -24.87 5.60
N ILE A 176 8.84 -24.69 6.93
CA ILE A 176 7.92 -23.75 7.63
C ILE A 176 7.96 -22.32 7.08
N TRP A 177 9.15 -21.85 6.71
CA TRP A 177 9.33 -20.48 6.18
C TRP A 177 8.71 -20.31 4.78
N TRP A 178 8.43 -21.37 4.07
CA TRP A 178 7.69 -21.37 2.81
C TRP A 178 6.17 -21.36 3.04
N CYS A 179 5.71 -22.02 4.10
CA CYS A 179 4.29 -22.17 4.40
C CYS A 179 3.72 -20.96 5.14
N LYS A 180 4.50 -20.36 6.08
CA LYS A 180 4.05 -19.27 6.97
C LYS A 180 5.13 -18.21 7.13
N GLY A 181 4.70 -16.98 7.44
CA GLY A 181 5.57 -15.87 7.80
C GLY A 181 5.87 -14.91 6.65
N LEU A 182 7.06 -14.31 6.68
CA LEU A 182 7.43 -13.21 5.80
C LEU A 182 7.50 -13.62 4.32
N PHE A 183 8.18 -14.72 4.02
CA PHE A 183 8.41 -15.15 2.64
C PHE A 183 7.11 -15.39 1.85
N PRO A 184 6.16 -16.22 2.31
CA PRO A 184 4.91 -16.41 1.58
C PRO A 184 4.07 -15.13 1.51
N SER A 185 4.11 -14.30 2.56
CA SER A 185 3.38 -13.01 2.56
C SER A 185 3.88 -12.07 1.48
N LEU A 186 5.20 -11.90 1.35
CA LEU A 186 5.78 -11.05 0.31
C LEU A 186 5.61 -11.62 -1.09
N MET A 187 5.63 -12.96 -1.26
CA MET A 187 5.37 -13.60 -2.55
C MET A 187 3.91 -13.41 -2.99
N VAL A 188 2.96 -13.66 -2.10
CA VAL A 188 1.53 -13.49 -2.38
C VAL A 188 1.20 -12.04 -2.73
N LEU A 189 1.64 -11.07 -1.92
CA LEU A 189 1.42 -9.64 -2.20
C LEU A 189 2.19 -9.18 -3.44
N GLY A 190 3.42 -9.62 -3.62
CA GLY A 190 4.23 -9.29 -4.79
C GLY A 190 3.62 -9.76 -6.10
N LEU A 191 3.10 -10.99 -6.13
CA LEU A 191 2.37 -11.52 -7.28
C LEU A 191 1.03 -10.84 -7.49
N HIS A 192 0.33 -10.48 -6.40
CA HIS A 192 -0.91 -9.71 -6.48
C HIS A 192 -0.70 -8.33 -7.11
N TYR A 193 0.39 -7.62 -6.74
CA TYR A 193 0.70 -6.28 -7.28
C TYR A 193 1.55 -6.30 -8.55
N ALA A 194 2.09 -7.44 -8.98
CA ALA A 194 2.87 -7.55 -10.21
C ALA A 194 2.12 -7.06 -11.48
N PRO A 195 0.80 -7.33 -11.66
CA PRO A 195 0.04 -6.78 -12.78
C PRO A 195 -0.03 -5.26 -12.76
N PHE A 196 -0.05 -4.63 -11.59
CA PHE A 196 -0.02 -3.18 -11.47
C PHE A 196 1.32 -2.60 -11.96
N ALA A 197 2.44 -3.20 -11.52
CA ALA A 197 3.77 -2.86 -12.04
C ALA A 197 3.87 -3.08 -13.57
N TYR A 198 3.30 -4.18 -14.06
CA TYR A 198 3.21 -4.48 -15.49
C TYR A 198 2.49 -3.39 -16.28
N ILE A 199 1.36 -2.89 -15.78
CA ILE A 199 0.57 -1.84 -16.46
C ILE A 199 1.36 -0.54 -16.52
N LEU A 200 1.97 -0.10 -15.41
CA LEU A 200 2.70 1.17 -15.35
C LEU A 200 3.99 1.13 -16.20
N ILE A 201 4.81 0.11 -16.03
CA ILE A 201 6.06 -0.06 -16.76
C ILE A 201 5.80 -0.33 -18.24
N GLY A 202 4.85 -1.21 -18.53
CA GLY A 202 4.43 -1.54 -19.89
C GLY A 202 3.81 -0.36 -20.65
N GLY A 203 3.16 0.56 -19.94
CA GLY A 203 2.69 1.83 -20.49
C GLY A 203 3.84 2.69 -21.04
N ILE A 204 4.92 2.82 -20.29
CA ILE A 204 6.12 3.51 -20.75
C ILE A 204 6.76 2.78 -21.95
N PHE A 205 6.93 1.46 -21.85
CA PHE A 205 7.51 0.67 -22.96
C PHE A 205 6.73 0.81 -24.26
N ARG A 206 5.39 0.87 -24.23
CA ARG A 206 4.56 1.04 -25.44
C ARG A 206 4.70 2.41 -26.09
N ASN A 207 4.94 3.44 -25.27
CA ASN A 207 5.07 4.82 -25.74
C ASN A 207 6.53 5.24 -26.02
N MET A 208 7.50 4.37 -25.75
CA MET A 208 8.92 4.63 -25.98
C MET A 208 9.24 4.52 -27.47
N ASP A 209 9.94 5.52 -28.02
CA ASP A 209 10.34 5.54 -29.41
C ASP A 209 11.32 4.38 -29.73
N ALA A 210 10.92 3.52 -30.65
CA ALA A 210 11.73 2.38 -31.10
C ALA A 210 13.04 2.85 -31.80
N ASN A 211 13.05 4.05 -32.39
CA ASN A 211 14.20 4.60 -33.09
C ASN A 211 15.46 4.69 -32.18
N LEU A 212 15.28 4.87 -30.87
CA LEU A 212 16.40 4.91 -29.93
C LEU A 212 17.11 3.56 -29.80
N GLU A 213 16.37 2.46 -29.81
CA GLU A 213 16.90 1.11 -29.75
C GLU A 213 17.47 0.68 -31.12
N GLU A 214 16.83 1.09 -32.21
CA GLU A 214 17.32 0.87 -33.58
C GLU A 214 18.63 1.60 -33.83
N ALA A 215 18.75 2.88 -33.42
CA ALA A 215 19.99 3.64 -33.51
C ALA A 215 21.14 3.00 -32.73
N ALA A 216 20.85 2.46 -31.52
CA ALA A 216 21.82 1.73 -30.73
C ALA A 216 22.26 0.42 -31.43
N THR A 217 21.36 -0.23 -32.14
CA THR A 217 21.66 -1.45 -32.91
C THR A 217 22.50 -1.14 -34.15
N ILE A 218 22.23 -0.03 -34.85
CA ILE A 218 23.03 0.43 -35.99
C ILE A 218 24.47 0.75 -35.56
N LEU A 219 24.65 1.25 -34.30
CA LEU A 219 25.96 1.53 -33.70
C LEU A 219 26.62 0.28 -33.08
N ASP A 220 26.14 -0.92 -33.41
CA ASP A 220 26.63 -2.21 -32.94
C ASP A 220 26.76 -2.29 -31.39
N THR A 221 25.83 -1.61 -30.69
CA THR A 221 25.77 -1.61 -29.22
C THR A 221 25.10 -2.90 -28.71
N PRO A 222 25.74 -3.66 -27.79
CA PRO A 222 25.16 -4.90 -27.30
C PRO A 222 23.86 -4.65 -26.53
N LYS A 223 22.84 -5.52 -26.74
CA LYS A 223 21.47 -5.37 -26.23
C LYS A 223 21.40 -5.10 -24.71
N TRP A 224 22.27 -5.74 -23.91
CA TRP A 224 22.31 -5.50 -22.47
C TRP A 224 22.72 -4.05 -22.11
N LYS A 225 23.63 -3.44 -22.89
CA LYS A 225 24.07 -2.06 -22.70
C LYS A 225 22.97 -1.07 -23.08
N THR A 226 22.24 -1.33 -24.17
CA THR A 226 21.05 -0.59 -24.56
C THR A 226 19.96 -0.67 -23.46
N MET A 227 19.71 -1.86 -22.92
CA MET A 227 18.74 -2.05 -21.84
C MET A 227 19.11 -1.23 -20.59
N PHE A 228 20.36 -1.25 -20.11
CA PHE A 228 20.75 -0.55 -18.89
C PHE A 228 20.99 0.96 -19.10
N ARG A 229 21.38 1.40 -20.29
CA ARG A 229 21.71 2.82 -20.55
C ARG A 229 20.56 3.62 -21.16
N ILE A 230 19.64 2.97 -21.86
CA ILE A 230 18.51 3.62 -22.56
C ILE A 230 17.19 3.16 -21.96
N THR A 231 16.88 1.88 -22.06
CA THR A 231 15.55 1.34 -21.74
C THR A 231 15.23 1.47 -20.25
N LEU A 232 16.12 1.04 -19.35
CA LEU A 232 15.89 1.08 -17.91
C LEU A 232 15.79 2.51 -17.33
N PRO A 233 16.63 3.49 -17.73
CA PRO A 233 16.46 4.88 -17.29
C PRO A 233 15.15 5.51 -17.70
N MET A 234 14.61 5.16 -18.87
CA MET A 234 13.32 5.69 -19.34
C MET A 234 12.13 5.20 -18.53
N VAL A 235 12.19 4.00 -17.94
CA VAL A 235 11.11 3.45 -17.10
C VAL A 235 11.27 3.81 -15.62
N LYS A 236 12.33 4.51 -15.20
CA LYS A 236 12.52 4.95 -13.81
C LYS A 236 11.29 5.64 -13.21
N PRO A 237 10.61 6.61 -13.89
CA PRO A 237 9.42 7.23 -13.31
C PRO A 237 8.31 6.23 -13.02
N ALA A 238 8.07 5.25 -13.90
CA ALA A 238 7.09 4.19 -13.67
C ALA A 238 7.47 3.26 -12.51
N ILE A 239 8.76 2.93 -12.40
CA ILE A 239 9.27 2.13 -11.27
C ILE A 239 9.08 2.89 -9.96
N LEU A 240 9.43 4.18 -9.88
CA LEU A 240 9.23 5.00 -8.68
C LEU A 240 7.76 5.11 -8.30
N SER A 241 6.87 5.35 -9.27
CA SER A 241 5.42 5.37 -9.03
C SER A 241 4.91 4.02 -8.54
N THR A 242 5.42 2.92 -9.09
CA THR A 242 5.09 1.57 -8.63
C THR A 242 5.55 1.34 -7.19
N ILE A 243 6.78 1.75 -6.85
CA ILE A 243 7.32 1.63 -5.48
C ILE A 243 6.40 2.36 -4.51
N LEU A 244 6.08 3.63 -4.76
CA LEU A 244 5.26 4.44 -3.85
C LEU A 244 3.88 3.80 -3.60
N LEU A 245 3.20 3.39 -4.68
CA LEU A 245 1.86 2.83 -4.58
C LEU A 245 1.84 1.42 -3.96
N VAL A 246 2.76 0.56 -4.37
CA VAL A 246 2.84 -0.82 -3.86
C VAL A 246 3.33 -0.83 -2.41
N PHE A 247 4.30 0.00 -2.06
CA PHE A 247 4.81 0.14 -0.70
C PHE A 247 3.69 0.55 0.26
N GLY A 248 2.98 1.65 -0.02
CA GLY A 248 1.87 2.11 0.82
C GLY A 248 0.76 1.08 0.94
N SER A 249 0.40 0.41 -0.16
CA SER A 249 -0.63 -0.65 -0.16
C SER A 249 -0.21 -1.89 0.64
N ALA A 250 1.06 -2.30 0.54
CA ALA A 250 1.60 -3.46 1.27
C ALA A 250 1.75 -3.17 2.78
N MET A 251 2.15 -1.94 3.16
CA MET A 251 2.20 -1.48 4.56
C MET A 251 0.87 -1.63 5.28
N GLY A 252 -0.23 -1.26 4.62
CA GLY A 252 -1.59 -1.35 5.18
C GLY A 252 -2.25 -2.73 5.04
N SER A 253 -1.63 -3.68 4.36
CA SER A 253 -2.25 -4.98 4.12
C SER A 253 -2.41 -5.78 5.42
N TYR A 254 -3.66 -6.13 5.76
CA TYR A 254 -4.01 -7.00 6.90
C TYR A 254 -4.25 -8.46 6.48
N PRO A 255 -5.04 -8.75 5.41
CA PRO A 255 -5.51 -10.11 5.18
C PRO A 255 -4.38 -11.11 4.95
N VAL A 256 -3.42 -10.78 4.08
CA VAL A 256 -2.35 -11.73 3.71
C VAL A 256 -1.43 -12.05 4.89
N PRO A 257 -0.87 -11.06 5.63
CA PRO A 257 -0.12 -11.33 6.84
C PRO A 257 -0.90 -12.13 7.88
N HIS A 258 -2.19 -11.83 8.07
CA HIS A 258 -3.04 -12.54 9.01
C HIS A 258 -3.17 -14.03 8.67
N TYR A 259 -3.57 -14.37 7.43
CA TYR A 259 -3.73 -15.75 6.99
C TYR A 259 -2.40 -16.53 7.00
N LEU A 260 -1.30 -15.87 6.67
CA LEU A 260 0.02 -16.51 6.63
C LEU A 260 0.80 -16.42 7.94
N GLY A 261 0.17 -15.93 9.02
CA GLY A 261 0.73 -15.94 10.37
C GLY A 261 1.93 -15.01 10.56
N LEU A 262 2.00 -13.89 9.80
CA LEU A 262 3.01 -12.85 9.97
C LEU A 262 2.51 -11.74 10.88
N SER A 263 3.24 -11.45 11.95
CA SER A 263 2.95 -10.32 12.85
C SER A 263 3.45 -9.02 12.19
N THR A 264 2.51 -8.17 11.75
CA THR A 264 2.74 -6.84 11.18
C THR A 264 2.03 -5.78 12.01
N LEU A 265 2.27 -4.50 11.75
CA LEU A 265 1.55 -3.41 12.44
C LEU A 265 0.05 -3.51 12.22
N SER A 266 -0.41 -3.84 11.01
CA SER A 266 -1.84 -4.00 10.69
C SER A 266 -2.48 -5.18 11.46
N THR A 267 -1.79 -6.32 11.57
CA THR A 267 -2.29 -7.48 12.34
C THR A 267 -2.29 -7.20 13.84
N LYS A 268 -1.30 -6.46 14.34
CA LYS A 268 -1.25 -6.02 15.75
C LYS A 268 -2.33 -4.99 16.06
N TYR A 269 -2.53 -3.99 15.20
CA TYR A 269 -3.63 -3.04 15.32
C TYR A 269 -4.97 -3.75 15.56
N VAL A 270 -5.32 -4.69 14.68
CA VAL A 270 -6.59 -5.42 14.79
C VAL A 270 -6.66 -6.28 16.06
N SER A 271 -5.57 -6.96 16.44
CA SER A 271 -5.55 -7.83 17.61
C SER A 271 -5.56 -7.05 18.95
N MET A 272 -5.03 -5.83 18.97
CA MET A 272 -4.91 -4.99 20.16
C MET A 272 -6.11 -4.06 20.35
N ASN A 273 -6.83 -3.72 19.29
CA ASN A 273 -7.87 -2.69 19.30
C ASN A 273 -8.98 -2.89 20.35
N SER A 274 -9.23 -4.10 20.81
CA SER A 274 -10.26 -4.37 21.82
C SER A 274 -9.80 -4.20 23.29
N LYS A 275 -8.50 -4.36 23.55
CA LYS A 275 -7.94 -4.33 24.93
C LYS A 275 -6.93 -3.21 25.15
N TYR A 276 -6.31 -2.73 24.09
CA TYR A 276 -5.22 -1.76 24.05
C TYR A 276 -5.55 -0.68 23.02
N THR A 277 -6.74 -0.09 23.10
CA THR A 277 -7.28 0.84 22.07
C THR A 277 -6.33 2.01 21.83
N GLY A 278 -5.80 2.64 22.89
CA GLY A 278 -4.87 3.76 22.77
C GLY A 278 -3.55 3.37 22.08
N GLU A 279 -2.96 2.23 22.46
CA GLU A 279 -1.74 1.71 21.82
C GLU A 279 -2.01 1.30 20.35
N ALA A 280 -3.14 0.67 20.06
CA ALA A 280 -3.54 0.32 18.70
C ALA A 280 -3.67 1.59 17.84
N SER A 281 -4.24 2.66 18.37
CA SER A 281 -4.33 3.94 17.66
C SER A 281 -2.95 4.55 17.37
N ILE A 282 -1.96 4.39 18.26
CA ILE A 282 -0.56 4.77 17.99
C ILE A 282 0.01 3.95 16.82
N LEU A 283 -0.24 2.63 16.78
CA LEU A 283 0.20 1.79 15.66
C LEU A 283 -0.42 2.25 14.33
N ALA A 284 -1.70 2.65 14.33
CA ALA A 284 -2.37 3.19 13.15
C ALA A 284 -1.70 4.48 12.66
N ILE A 285 -1.36 5.41 13.57
CA ILE A 285 -0.62 6.65 13.22
C ILE A 285 0.75 6.31 12.64
N ILE A 286 1.49 5.38 13.23
CA ILE A 286 2.79 4.95 12.73
C ILE A 286 2.64 4.41 11.28
N MET A 287 1.65 3.55 11.03
CA MET A 287 1.39 3.05 9.66
C MET A 287 1.06 4.18 8.70
N MET A 288 0.24 5.17 9.10
CA MET A 288 -0.10 6.32 8.25
C MET A 288 1.14 7.14 7.90
N VAL A 289 2.00 7.43 8.87
CA VAL A 289 3.25 8.20 8.64
C VAL A 289 4.16 7.48 7.65
N PHE A 290 4.36 6.18 7.81
CA PHE A 290 5.22 5.39 6.91
C PHE A 290 4.60 5.14 5.52
N ALA A 291 3.27 5.20 5.39
CA ALA A 291 2.60 4.99 4.11
C ALA A 291 2.56 6.27 3.23
N VAL A 292 2.65 7.45 3.85
CA VAL A 292 2.54 8.76 3.18
C VAL A 292 3.93 9.43 3.00
N GLY A 293 4.88 9.21 3.91
CA GLY A 293 6.25 9.75 3.88
C GLY A 293 7.21 8.90 3.11
#